data_ccfe8d74431148a7d4db5137329b81f0
#
_entry.id   ccfe8d74431148a7d4db5137329b81f0
#
_cell.length_a   1.000
_cell.length_b   1.000
_cell.length_c   1.000
_cell.angle_alpha   90.00
_cell.angle_beta   90.00
_cell.angle_gamma   90.00
#
_symmetry.space_group_name_H-M   'P 1'
#
loop_
_entity.id
_entity.type
_entity.pdbx_description
1 polymer ?
#
loop_
_entity_poly.entity_id
_entity_poly.type
_entity_poly.pdbx_seq_one_letter_code
_entity_poly.pdbx_strand_id
1 'polypeptide(L)'
;NKLLLMQYVTHTSSVSAIIYLFPLWVAEAFIWGPKDVGYFFGVVGVAMITLQGGLLAILTKLFGHMNVLRVGSVTFAISLFVVANAETTPWMPIMIFFAFCGSTVCLPLLNAIASEIVDPSHRGRMMGMTASASSTGRIVGPLFAAWLLSSRDFSTAWFGSALMVLFLVIWSFTAARKFNRLELS
;
A
#
# COMPACT_ATOMS: atom_id res chain seq x y z
N ASN A 1 -0.64 16.61 11.62
CA ASN A 1 0.47 16.05 10.82
C ASN A 1 0.97 14.68 11.30
N LYS A 2 0.87 14.32 12.62
CA LYS A 2 1.32 13.02 13.13
C LYS A 2 0.54 11.84 12.49
N LEU A 3 -0.78 11.97 12.35
CA LEU A 3 -1.61 10.93 11.72
C LEU A 3 -1.20 10.69 10.26
N LEU A 4 -0.86 11.73 9.51
CA LEU A 4 -0.39 11.58 8.14
C LEU A 4 0.93 10.81 8.08
N LEU A 5 1.90 11.12 8.95
CA LEU A 5 3.17 10.38 9.02
C LEU A 5 2.94 8.90 9.38
N MET A 6 1.99 8.60 10.26
CA MET A 6 1.61 7.21 10.54
C MET A 6 1.07 6.49 9.31
N GLN A 7 0.36 7.19 8.40
CA GLN A 7 -0.11 6.59 7.14
C GLN A 7 1.07 6.17 6.24
N TYR A 8 2.14 6.99 6.20
CA TYR A 8 3.35 6.61 5.45
C TYR A 8 4.01 5.37 6.05
N VAL A 9 4.16 5.32 7.38
CA VAL A 9 4.74 4.14 8.05
C VAL A 9 3.90 2.90 7.78
N THR A 10 2.59 2.94 8.04
CA THR A 10 1.71 1.76 7.89
C THR A 10 1.61 1.30 6.44
N HIS A 11 1.46 2.23 5.48
CA HIS A 11 1.42 1.90 4.07
C HIS A 11 2.71 1.24 3.59
N THR A 12 3.86 1.87 3.85
CA THR A 12 5.15 1.33 3.40
C THR A 12 5.56 0.07 4.16
N SER A 13 5.14 -0.09 5.43
CA SER A 13 5.31 -1.36 6.15
C SER A 13 4.55 -2.49 5.48
N SER A 14 3.28 -2.26 5.13
CA SER A 14 2.46 -3.29 4.48
C SER A 14 3.01 -3.67 3.11
N VAL A 15 3.39 -2.69 2.28
CA VAL A 15 4.00 -2.96 0.96
C VAL A 15 5.30 -3.76 1.10
N SER A 16 6.17 -3.37 2.04
CA SER A 16 7.45 -4.07 2.26
C SER A 16 7.26 -5.46 2.85
N ALA A 17 6.22 -5.65 3.69
CA ALA A 17 5.84 -6.98 4.19
C ALA A 17 5.43 -7.91 3.03
N ILE A 18 4.64 -7.40 2.06
CA ILE A 18 4.22 -8.19 0.90
C ILE A 18 5.42 -8.58 0.04
N ILE A 19 6.32 -7.64 -0.22
CA ILE A 19 7.55 -7.90 -1.01
C ILE A 19 8.39 -9.00 -0.35
N TYR A 20 8.41 -9.06 0.98
CA TYR A 20 9.08 -10.11 1.74
C TYR A 20 8.31 -11.44 1.71
N LEU A 21 7.00 -11.41 1.99
CA LEU A 21 6.16 -12.62 2.13
C LEU A 21 5.90 -13.32 0.80
N PHE A 22 5.69 -12.56 -0.27
CA PHE A 22 5.22 -13.11 -1.55
C PHE A 22 6.14 -14.17 -2.13
N PRO A 23 7.47 -13.96 -2.27
CA PRO A 23 8.37 -14.99 -2.81
C PRO A 23 8.40 -16.25 -1.96
N LEU A 24 8.37 -16.12 -0.64
CA LEU A 24 8.37 -17.24 0.29
C LEU A 24 7.08 -18.05 0.17
N TRP A 25 5.96 -17.35 0.14
CA TRP A 25 4.65 -17.96 0.03
C TRP A 25 4.43 -18.71 -1.29
N VAL A 26 4.78 -18.11 -2.44
CA VAL A 26 4.59 -18.79 -3.73
C VAL A 26 5.57 -19.93 -3.94
N ALA A 27 6.75 -19.88 -3.33
CA ALA A 27 7.69 -21.00 -3.33
C ALA A 27 7.14 -22.20 -2.57
N GLU A 28 6.49 -21.98 -1.42
CA GLU A 28 5.89 -23.05 -0.61
C GLU A 28 4.56 -23.54 -1.21
N ALA A 29 3.67 -22.63 -1.58
CA ALA A 29 2.31 -22.97 -1.98
C ALA A 29 2.18 -23.43 -3.44
N PHE A 30 3.04 -22.94 -4.34
CA PHE A 30 2.94 -23.18 -5.79
C PHE A 30 4.23 -23.70 -6.41
N ILE A 31 5.27 -23.95 -5.60
CA ILE A 31 6.59 -24.43 -6.06
C ILE A 31 7.20 -23.47 -7.12
N TRP A 32 6.94 -22.15 -6.99
CA TRP A 32 7.50 -21.15 -7.88
C TRP A 32 9.00 -20.95 -7.62
N GLY A 33 9.78 -20.97 -8.70
CA GLY A 33 11.19 -20.63 -8.64
C GLY A 33 11.45 -19.12 -8.75
N PRO A 34 12.72 -18.69 -8.59
CA PRO A 34 13.10 -17.28 -8.73
C PRO A 34 12.72 -16.67 -10.08
N LYS A 35 12.67 -17.49 -11.15
CA LYS A 35 12.27 -17.07 -12.50
C LYS A 35 10.79 -16.67 -12.55
N ASP A 36 9.91 -17.47 -11.93
CA ASP A 36 8.46 -17.24 -11.93
C ASP A 36 8.14 -15.98 -11.10
N VAL A 37 8.78 -15.83 -9.95
CA VAL A 37 8.71 -14.63 -9.11
C VAL A 37 9.20 -13.40 -9.88
N GLY A 38 10.30 -13.53 -10.64
CA GLY A 38 10.81 -12.46 -11.49
C GLY A 38 9.83 -12.04 -12.57
N TYR A 39 9.18 -12.98 -13.26
CA TYR A 39 8.14 -12.69 -14.25
C TYR A 39 6.93 -11.99 -13.62
N PHE A 40 6.48 -12.46 -12.45
CA PHE A 40 5.39 -11.82 -11.74
C PHE A 40 5.71 -10.36 -11.41
N PHE A 41 6.87 -10.08 -10.81
CA PHE A 41 7.28 -8.71 -10.51
C PHE A 41 7.51 -7.86 -11.77
N GLY A 42 7.92 -8.47 -12.89
CA GLY A 42 7.99 -7.81 -14.18
C GLY A 42 6.61 -7.32 -14.65
N VAL A 43 5.59 -8.18 -14.58
CA VAL A 43 4.20 -7.82 -14.90
C VAL A 43 3.66 -6.74 -13.96
N VAL A 44 3.89 -6.89 -12.64
CA VAL A 44 3.56 -5.87 -11.65
C VAL A 44 4.23 -4.54 -12.00
N GLY A 45 5.52 -4.55 -12.34
CA GLY A 45 6.27 -3.34 -12.70
C GLY A 45 5.68 -2.62 -13.91
N VAL A 46 5.31 -3.34 -14.97
CA VAL A 46 4.63 -2.76 -16.15
C VAL A 46 3.30 -2.14 -15.75
N ALA A 47 2.49 -2.83 -14.94
CA ALA A 47 1.23 -2.29 -14.44
C ALA A 47 1.44 -1.02 -13.61
N MET A 48 2.44 -1.00 -12.73
CA MET A 48 2.79 0.17 -11.91
C MET A 48 3.20 1.36 -12.77
N ILE A 49 4.04 1.16 -13.79
CA ILE A 49 4.44 2.22 -14.74
C ILE A 49 3.21 2.77 -15.47
N THR A 50 2.31 1.90 -15.94
CA THR A 50 1.10 2.32 -16.63
C THR A 50 0.17 3.12 -15.70
N LEU A 51 -0.01 2.65 -14.47
CA LEU A 51 -0.84 3.34 -13.48
C LEU A 51 -0.27 4.72 -13.11
N GLN A 52 1.02 4.81 -12.81
CA GLN A 52 1.64 6.07 -12.38
C GLN A 52 1.97 6.98 -13.57
N GLY A 53 2.30 6.44 -14.73
CA GLY A 53 2.79 7.18 -15.91
C GLY A 53 1.74 8.00 -16.66
N GLY A 54 0.45 7.84 -16.33
CA GLY A 54 -0.61 8.61 -17.01
C GLY A 54 -1.99 8.36 -16.44
N LEU A 55 -2.33 7.09 -16.15
CA LEU A 55 -3.67 6.74 -15.68
C LEU A 55 -4.01 7.41 -14.34
N LEU A 56 -3.05 7.51 -13.41
CA LEU A 56 -3.25 8.16 -12.12
C LEU A 56 -3.65 9.64 -12.28
N ALA A 57 -3.01 10.37 -13.20
CA ALA A 57 -3.34 11.77 -13.48
C ALA A 57 -4.78 11.92 -14.03
N ILE A 58 -5.21 11.00 -14.89
CA ILE A 58 -6.58 10.98 -15.42
C ILE A 58 -7.58 10.67 -14.32
N LEU A 59 -7.31 9.63 -13.52
CA LEU A 59 -8.19 9.22 -12.42
C LEU A 59 -8.34 10.34 -11.37
N THR A 60 -7.23 10.99 -11.00
CA THR A 60 -7.27 12.08 -10.01
C THR A 60 -7.99 13.32 -10.54
N LYS A 61 -7.88 13.61 -11.84
CA LYS A 61 -8.62 14.70 -12.49
C LYS A 61 -10.13 14.43 -12.53
N LEU A 62 -10.55 13.18 -12.74
CA LEU A 62 -11.96 12.80 -12.85
C LEU A 62 -12.63 12.61 -11.49
N PHE A 63 -11.94 12.00 -10.54
CA PHE A 63 -12.52 11.54 -9.26
C PHE A 63 -11.96 12.26 -8.03
N GLY A 64 -10.91 13.07 -8.19
CA GLY A 64 -10.20 13.73 -7.10
C GLY A 64 -9.22 12.82 -6.35
N HIS A 65 -8.20 13.43 -5.73
CA HIS A 65 -7.11 12.72 -5.03
C HIS A 65 -7.60 11.77 -3.93
N MET A 66 -8.57 12.22 -3.12
CA MET A 66 -9.06 11.46 -1.98
C MET A 66 -9.88 10.23 -2.37
N ASN A 67 -10.69 10.31 -3.43
CA ASN A 67 -11.50 9.17 -3.86
C ASN A 67 -10.63 8.10 -4.52
N VAL A 68 -9.62 8.50 -5.31
CA VAL A 68 -8.65 7.55 -5.89
C VAL A 68 -7.83 6.88 -4.79
N LEU A 69 -7.43 7.63 -3.75
CA LEU A 69 -6.74 7.06 -2.57
C LEU A 69 -7.61 6.02 -1.86
N ARG A 70 -8.91 6.30 -1.69
CA ARG A 70 -9.86 5.35 -1.07
C ARG A 70 -9.98 4.08 -1.87
N VAL A 71 -10.23 4.20 -3.18
CA VAL A 71 -10.33 3.03 -4.06
C VAL A 71 -9.04 2.21 -4.03
N GLY A 72 -7.88 2.85 -4.16
CA GLY A 72 -6.58 2.18 -4.10
C GLY A 72 -6.34 1.48 -2.75
N SER A 73 -6.58 2.16 -1.64
CA SER A 73 -6.39 1.58 -0.31
C SER A 73 -7.39 0.46 0.02
N VAL A 74 -8.64 0.59 -0.41
CA VAL A 74 -9.66 -0.47 -0.26
C VAL A 74 -9.31 -1.69 -1.10
N THR A 75 -8.93 -1.50 -2.38
CA THR A 75 -8.46 -2.60 -3.23
C THR A 75 -7.27 -3.31 -2.61
N PHE A 76 -6.30 -2.54 -2.08
CA PHE A 76 -5.14 -3.08 -1.39
C PHE A 76 -5.52 -3.92 -0.17
N ALA A 77 -6.39 -3.39 0.71
CA ALA A 77 -6.85 -4.08 1.91
C ALA A 77 -7.65 -5.35 1.60
N ILE A 78 -8.62 -5.27 0.67
CA ILE A 78 -9.46 -6.41 0.30
C ILE A 78 -8.60 -7.53 -0.30
N SER A 79 -7.68 -7.20 -1.20
CA SER A 79 -6.79 -8.19 -1.82
C SER A 79 -5.98 -8.96 -0.80
N LEU A 80 -5.39 -8.27 0.19
CA LEU A 80 -4.65 -8.94 1.27
C LEU A 80 -5.55 -9.77 2.18
N PHE A 81 -6.75 -9.26 2.46
CA PHE A 81 -7.71 -9.97 3.30
C PHE A 81 -8.19 -11.27 2.65
N VAL A 82 -8.41 -11.25 1.33
CA VAL A 82 -8.75 -12.45 0.55
C VAL A 82 -7.62 -13.47 0.62
N VAL A 83 -6.37 -13.04 0.41
CA VAL A 83 -5.20 -13.96 0.48
C VAL A 83 -5.04 -14.54 1.88
N ALA A 84 -5.34 -13.77 2.93
CA ALA A 84 -5.22 -14.21 4.31
C ALA A 84 -6.25 -15.28 4.71
N ASN A 85 -7.44 -15.27 4.11
CA ASN A 85 -8.58 -16.08 4.57
C ASN A 85 -9.02 -17.16 3.58
N ALA A 86 -8.60 -17.10 2.32
CA ALA A 86 -9.00 -18.08 1.33
C ALA A 86 -8.04 -19.30 1.33
N GLU A 87 -8.58 -20.45 0.93
CA GLU A 87 -7.76 -21.62 0.66
C GLU A 87 -6.77 -21.33 -0.48
N THR A 88 -5.58 -21.88 -0.39
CA THR A 88 -4.53 -21.66 -1.38
C THR A 88 -4.94 -22.23 -2.75
N THR A 89 -5.28 -21.34 -3.67
CA THR A 89 -5.71 -21.68 -5.03
C THR A 89 -4.81 -21.04 -6.07
N PRO A 90 -4.66 -21.61 -7.28
CA PRO A 90 -3.74 -21.12 -8.32
C PRO A 90 -3.98 -19.67 -8.78
N TRP A 91 -5.16 -19.11 -8.55
CA TRP A 91 -5.50 -17.72 -8.92
C TRP A 91 -5.09 -16.68 -7.86
N MET A 92 -4.68 -17.10 -6.64
CA MET A 92 -4.33 -16.19 -5.55
C MET A 92 -3.22 -15.20 -5.86
N PRO A 93 -2.16 -15.51 -6.63
CA PRO A 93 -1.17 -14.51 -7.03
C PRO A 93 -1.80 -13.30 -7.74
N ILE A 94 -2.95 -13.46 -8.39
CA ILE A 94 -3.72 -12.36 -9.00
C ILE A 94 -4.20 -11.38 -7.93
N MET A 95 -4.58 -11.84 -6.75
CA MET A 95 -4.97 -10.96 -5.64
C MET A 95 -3.78 -10.13 -5.16
N ILE A 96 -2.59 -10.69 -5.11
CA ILE A 96 -1.38 -9.95 -4.78
C ILE A 96 -1.04 -8.92 -5.87
N PHE A 97 -1.28 -9.25 -7.15
CA PHE A 97 -1.17 -8.27 -8.24
C PHE A 97 -2.10 -7.07 -8.01
N PHE A 98 -3.37 -7.30 -7.68
CA PHE A 98 -4.31 -6.21 -7.34
C PHE A 98 -3.90 -5.46 -6.07
N ALA A 99 -3.32 -6.13 -5.07
CA ALA A 99 -2.77 -5.47 -3.91
C ALA A 99 -1.65 -4.48 -4.31
N PHE A 100 -0.73 -4.87 -5.19
CA PHE A 100 0.30 -3.96 -5.71
C PHE A 100 -0.29 -2.81 -6.52
N CYS A 101 -1.27 -3.07 -7.40
CA CYS A 101 -1.96 -2.03 -8.16
C CYS A 101 -2.63 -1.01 -7.22
N GLY A 102 -3.36 -1.47 -6.21
CA GLY A 102 -4.01 -0.61 -5.22
C GLY A 102 -3.01 0.19 -4.38
N SER A 103 -1.89 -0.44 -3.97
CA SER A 103 -0.84 0.23 -3.18
C SER A 103 -0.10 1.31 -3.96
N THR A 104 0.12 1.07 -5.26
CA THR A 104 0.91 1.93 -6.16
C THR A 104 0.38 3.36 -6.24
N VAL A 105 -0.93 3.54 -6.18
CA VAL A 105 -1.56 4.86 -6.23
C VAL A 105 -1.54 5.59 -4.88
N CYS A 106 -1.40 4.87 -3.78
CA CYS A 106 -1.53 5.45 -2.43
C CYS A 106 -0.38 6.41 -2.10
N LEU A 107 0.87 6.04 -2.35
CA LEU A 107 2.03 6.86 -1.96
C LEU A 107 2.12 8.21 -2.70
N PRO A 108 1.95 8.26 -4.05
CA PRO A 108 1.88 9.54 -4.77
C PRO A 108 0.75 10.43 -4.28
N LEU A 109 -0.42 9.87 -3.96
CA LEU A 109 -1.56 10.62 -3.47
C LEU A 109 -1.35 11.13 -2.04
N LEU A 110 -0.74 10.34 -1.16
CA LEU A 110 -0.32 10.81 0.16
C LEU A 110 0.68 11.96 0.05
N ASN A 111 1.62 11.92 -0.91
CA ASN A 111 2.57 13.01 -1.17
C ASN A 111 1.85 14.27 -1.67
N ALA A 112 0.89 14.15 -2.58
CA ALA A 112 0.07 15.27 -3.05
C ALA A 112 -0.67 15.92 -1.87
N ILE A 113 -1.40 15.14 -1.08
CA ILE A 113 -2.12 15.60 0.10
C ILE A 113 -1.17 16.24 1.11
N ALA A 114 0.01 15.65 1.37
CA ALA A 114 1.00 16.21 2.28
C ALA A 114 1.49 17.60 1.83
N SER A 115 1.65 17.80 0.52
CA SER A 115 2.10 19.07 -0.05
C SER A 115 1.01 20.16 -0.03
N GLU A 116 -0.27 19.79 -0.06
CA GLU A 116 -1.41 20.70 -0.02
C GLU A 116 -1.68 21.23 1.40
N ILE A 117 -1.43 20.41 2.44
CA ILE A 117 -1.72 20.75 3.84
C ILE A 117 -0.70 21.70 4.45
N VAL A 118 0.50 21.82 3.88
CA VAL A 118 1.64 22.50 4.48
C VAL A 118 1.98 23.76 3.69
N ASP A 119 2.22 24.87 4.41
CA ASP A 119 2.70 26.10 3.81
C ASP A 119 3.94 25.87 2.93
N PRO A 120 4.07 26.60 1.80
CA PRO A 120 5.20 26.47 0.89
C PRO A 120 6.57 26.52 1.57
N SER A 121 6.72 27.35 2.60
CA SER A 121 7.95 27.50 3.39
C SER A 121 8.34 26.26 4.20
N HIS A 122 7.38 25.38 4.51
CA HIS A 122 7.59 24.16 5.32
C HIS A 122 7.54 22.85 4.51
N ARG A 123 7.29 22.93 3.20
CA ARG A 123 7.15 21.74 2.34
C ARG A 123 8.40 20.84 2.35
N GLY A 124 9.59 21.43 2.28
CA GLY A 124 10.85 20.66 2.33
C GLY A 124 10.99 19.84 3.62
N ARG A 125 10.67 20.45 4.77
CA ARG A 125 10.66 19.76 6.06
C ARG A 125 9.64 18.62 6.10
N MET A 126 8.44 18.86 5.59
CA MET A 126 7.40 17.83 5.54
C MET A 126 7.81 16.66 4.66
N MET A 127 8.36 16.92 3.47
CA MET A 127 8.85 15.88 2.56
C MET A 127 9.98 15.06 3.19
N GLY A 128 10.92 15.69 3.94
CA GLY A 128 11.92 14.97 4.70
C GLY A 128 11.32 14.06 5.78
N MET A 129 10.31 14.53 6.49
CA MET A 129 9.59 13.73 7.50
C MET A 129 8.83 12.54 6.88
N THR A 130 8.17 12.73 5.73
CA THR A 130 7.48 11.64 5.04
C THR A 130 8.44 10.62 4.46
N ALA A 131 9.60 11.05 3.95
CA ALA A 131 10.67 10.16 3.50
C ALA A 131 11.22 9.30 4.65
N SER A 132 11.48 9.92 5.81
CA SER A 132 11.92 9.20 7.03
C SER A 132 10.85 8.21 7.51
N ALA A 133 9.58 8.60 7.53
CA ALA A 133 8.46 7.73 7.88
C ALA A 133 8.36 6.52 6.93
N SER A 134 8.49 6.76 5.62
CA SER A 134 8.51 5.70 4.61
C SER A 134 9.69 4.74 4.79
N SER A 135 10.87 5.26 5.10
CA SER A 135 12.06 4.43 5.36
C SER A 135 11.87 3.57 6.62
N THR A 136 11.29 4.14 7.68
CA THR A 136 10.92 3.38 8.89
C THR A 136 9.97 2.24 8.55
N GLY A 137 8.95 2.50 7.74
CA GLY A 137 8.00 1.47 7.32
C GLY A 137 8.66 0.34 6.52
N ARG A 138 9.63 0.64 5.66
CA ARG A 138 10.38 -0.37 4.90
C ARG A 138 11.21 -1.30 5.79
N ILE A 139 11.63 -0.86 6.95
CA ILE A 139 12.33 -1.69 7.93
C ILE A 139 11.34 -2.49 8.78
N VAL A 140 10.31 -1.81 9.30
CA VAL A 140 9.32 -2.41 10.19
C VAL A 140 8.50 -3.50 9.50
N GLY A 141 8.13 -3.29 8.23
CA GLY A 141 7.28 -4.21 7.47
C GLY A 141 7.81 -5.64 7.40
N PRO A 142 9.00 -5.88 6.83
CA PRO A 142 9.58 -7.20 6.75
C PRO A 142 9.84 -7.85 8.11
N LEU A 143 10.30 -7.06 9.11
CA LEU A 143 10.54 -7.56 10.46
C LEU A 143 9.24 -8.04 11.12
N PHE A 144 8.17 -7.26 11.00
CA PHE A 144 6.86 -7.64 11.51
C PHE A 144 6.29 -8.88 10.79
N ALA A 145 6.42 -8.93 9.47
CA ALA A 145 5.99 -10.06 8.67
C ALA A 145 6.78 -11.34 9.01
N ALA A 146 8.11 -11.23 9.16
CA ALA A 146 8.97 -12.34 9.57
C ALA A 146 8.63 -12.83 10.98
N TRP A 147 8.35 -11.92 11.91
CA TRP A 147 7.93 -12.30 13.27
C TRP A 147 6.59 -13.04 13.27
N LEU A 148 5.61 -12.57 12.52
CA LEU A 148 4.32 -13.27 12.38
C LEU A 148 4.49 -14.64 11.74
N LEU A 149 5.28 -14.75 10.67
CA LEU A 149 5.53 -15.99 9.97
C LEU A 149 6.28 -17.01 10.85
N SER A 150 7.24 -16.56 11.66
CA SER A 150 8.00 -17.45 12.55
C SER A 150 7.17 -17.99 13.72
N SER A 151 6.16 -17.27 14.16
CA SER A 151 5.32 -17.63 15.31
C SER A 151 4.01 -18.31 14.93
N ARG A 152 3.62 -18.26 13.65
CA ARG A 152 2.31 -18.71 13.16
C ARG A 152 2.44 -19.31 11.75
N ASP A 153 1.70 -18.76 10.79
CA ASP A 153 1.59 -19.19 9.42
C ASP A 153 1.51 -18.00 8.44
N PHE A 154 1.51 -18.30 7.15
CA PHE A 154 1.35 -17.29 6.11
C PHE A 154 0.02 -16.53 6.23
N SER A 155 -1.08 -17.22 6.58
CA SER A 155 -2.41 -16.60 6.74
C SER A 155 -2.37 -15.49 7.79
N THR A 156 -1.75 -15.75 8.95
CA THR A 156 -1.57 -14.76 10.01
C THR A 156 -0.69 -13.58 9.56
N ALA A 157 0.38 -13.84 8.80
CA ALA A 157 1.25 -12.79 8.28
C ALA A 157 0.54 -11.90 7.24
N TRP A 158 -0.26 -12.49 6.35
CA TRP A 158 -1.10 -11.75 5.40
C TRP A 158 -2.17 -10.93 6.12
N PHE A 159 -2.84 -11.50 7.12
CA PHE A 159 -3.83 -10.81 7.93
C PHE A 159 -3.24 -9.61 8.68
N GLY A 160 -2.05 -9.77 9.29
CA GLY A 160 -1.34 -8.66 9.93
C GLY A 160 -1.01 -7.53 8.95
N SER A 161 -0.60 -7.87 7.73
CA SER A 161 -0.36 -6.90 6.66
C SER A 161 -1.65 -6.19 6.22
N ALA A 162 -2.76 -6.91 6.14
CA ALA A 162 -4.09 -6.34 5.82
C ALA A 162 -4.57 -5.37 6.90
N LEU A 163 -4.34 -5.67 8.18
CA LEU A 163 -4.70 -4.78 9.29
C LEU A 163 -3.92 -3.45 9.24
N MET A 164 -2.65 -3.47 8.83
CA MET A 164 -1.89 -2.23 8.63
C MET A 164 -2.52 -1.35 7.55
N VAL A 165 -2.99 -1.94 6.43
CA VAL A 165 -3.66 -1.19 5.35
C VAL A 165 -5.02 -0.69 5.80
N LEU A 166 -5.74 -1.45 6.63
CA LEU A 166 -7.06 -1.04 7.14
C LEU A 166 -6.97 0.30 7.89
N PHE A 167 -5.87 0.56 8.58
CA PHE A 167 -5.63 1.86 9.21
C PHE A 167 -5.60 3.01 8.18
N LEU A 168 -4.96 2.80 7.02
CA LEU A 168 -4.98 3.77 5.91
C LEU A 168 -6.40 3.95 5.36
N VAL A 169 -7.15 2.86 5.18
CA VAL A 169 -8.53 2.90 4.70
C VAL A 169 -9.39 3.75 5.64
N ILE A 170 -9.41 3.43 6.93
CA ILE A 170 -10.19 4.16 7.94
C ILE A 170 -9.84 5.65 7.94
N TRP A 171 -8.54 5.97 7.88
CA TRP A 171 -8.09 7.35 7.84
C TRP A 171 -8.60 8.07 6.59
N SER A 172 -8.53 7.45 5.41
CA SER A 172 -8.96 8.06 4.14
C SER A 172 -10.44 8.45 4.16
N PHE A 173 -11.28 7.70 4.87
CA PHE A 173 -12.70 8.02 5.04
C PHE A 173 -12.96 9.09 6.12
N THR A 174 -12.17 9.11 7.18
CA THR A 174 -12.34 10.08 8.29
C THR A 174 -11.71 11.45 7.96
N ALA A 175 -10.56 11.47 7.32
CA ALA A 175 -9.86 12.70 6.95
C ALA A 175 -10.59 13.51 5.88
N ALA A 176 -11.28 12.86 4.96
CA ALA A 176 -12.04 13.53 3.91
C ALA A 176 -13.11 14.48 4.44
N ARG A 177 -13.74 14.16 5.58
CA ARG A 177 -14.71 15.07 6.21
C ARG A 177 -14.08 16.39 6.65
N LYS A 178 -12.78 16.41 6.89
CA LYS A 178 -12.03 17.61 7.29
C LYS A 178 -11.52 18.38 6.06
N PHE A 179 -11.15 17.69 4.99
CA PHE A 179 -10.69 18.31 3.74
C PHE A 179 -11.81 19.00 2.96
N ASN A 180 -12.98 18.35 2.81
CA ASN A 180 -14.12 19.00 2.15
C ASN A 180 -14.60 20.29 2.84
N ARG A 181 -14.30 20.48 4.12
CA ARG A 181 -14.61 21.73 4.82
C ARG A 181 -13.61 22.85 4.51
N LEU A 182 -12.41 22.53 4.07
CA LEU A 182 -11.39 23.52 3.70
C LEU A 182 -11.52 23.99 2.24
N GLU A 183 -12.12 23.18 1.37
CA GLU A 183 -12.45 23.55 -0.01
C GLU A 183 -13.72 24.43 -0.11
N LEU A 184 -14.55 24.47 0.94
CA LEU A 184 -15.81 25.23 0.98
C LEU A 184 -15.70 26.53 1.80
N SER A 185 -14.54 26.85 2.36
CA SER A 185 -14.24 28.09 3.09
C SER A 185 -13.24 28.96 2.33
#